data_6dc3ae796c2de6346a8e2feca19a962b
#
_entry.id   6dc3ae796c2de6346a8e2feca19a962b
#
_cell.length_a   1.000
_cell.length_b   1.000
_cell.length_c   1.000
_cell.angle_alpha   90.00
_cell.angle_beta   90.00
_cell.angle_gamma   90.00
#
_symmetry.space_group_name_H-M   'P 1'
#
loop_
_entity.id
_entity.type
_entity.pdbx_description
1 polymer ?
#
loop_
_entity_poly.entity_id
_entity_poly.type
_entity_poly.pdbx_seq_one_letter_code
_entity_poly.pdbx_strand_id
1 'polypeptide(L)'
;KLGAAYFGGLKSREDNEPIDPLIYMITAALGFVALENSLFIATPLLDNNSAMGVVTGNMRFIGASLLHTFSSSIIGIALGLSFYKKRARAWYALIAFVLAVSFHTIFNLTISFNQAKTVHAFGAVWLGIIAVIFFFEKIKRLRPEGNHL
;
A
#
# COMPACT_ATOMS: atom_id res chain seq x y z
N LYS A 1 0.87 8.12 5.32
CA LYS A 1 1.68 7.18 4.51
C LYS A 1 2.40 7.91 3.38
N LEU A 2 1.70 8.59 2.46
CA LEU A 2 2.34 9.33 1.36
C LEU A 2 3.32 10.39 1.85
N GLY A 3 2.96 11.17 2.87
CA GLY A 3 3.88 12.14 3.48
C GLY A 3 5.14 11.49 4.06
N ALA A 4 5.00 10.37 4.77
CA ALA A 4 6.13 9.62 5.31
C ALA A 4 7.06 9.11 4.19
N ALA A 5 6.50 8.53 3.14
CA ALA A 5 7.28 8.09 1.97
C ALA A 5 7.96 9.27 1.27
N TYR A 6 7.27 10.42 1.15
CA TYR A 6 7.81 11.62 0.52
C TYR A 6 9.02 12.18 1.26
N PHE A 7 8.90 12.39 2.56
CA PHE A 7 9.99 12.94 3.37
C PHE A 7 11.08 11.92 3.70
N GLY A 8 10.72 10.62 3.81
CA GLY A 8 11.66 9.56 4.14
C GLY A 8 12.46 9.00 2.95
N GLY A 9 11.95 9.16 1.72
CA GLY A 9 12.57 8.54 0.56
C GLY A 9 12.42 9.32 -0.75
N LEU A 10 11.18 9.61 -1.18
CA LEU A 10 10.90 10.17 -2.51
C LEU A 10 11.53 11.55 -2.79
N LYS A 11 11.91 12.29 -1.74
CA LYS A 11 12.62 13.57 -1.84
C LYS A 11 14.13 13.42 -1.69
N SER A 12 14.62 12.24 -1.37
CA SER A 12 16.04 11.97 -1.15
C SER A 12 16.79 11.78 -2.47
N ARG A 13 18.12 11.77 -2.39
CA ARG A 13 18.98 11.41 -3.54
C ARG A 13 18.95 9.92 -3.85
N GLU A 14 18.41 9.12 -2.94
CA GLU A 14 18.25 7.67 -3.04
C GLU A 14 17.03 7.28 -3.89
N ASP A 15 16.12 8.22 -4.28
CA ASP A 15 15.07 8.00 -5.27
C ASP A 15 15.68 8.09 -6.67
N ASN A 16 16.48 7.10 -7.02
CA ASN A 16 17.31 7.10 -8.24
C ASN A 16 16.95 5.97 -9.22
N GLU A 17 16.14 5.00 -8.79
CA GLU A 17 15.64 3.90 -9.61
C GLU A 17 14.11 3.91 -9.72
N PRO A 18 13.53 3.42 -10.85
CA PRO A 18 12.07 3.35 -11.01
C PRO A 18 11.35 2.52 -9.94
N ILE A 19 12.05 1.61 -9.26
CA ILE A 19 11.49 0.73 -8.24
C ILE A 19 11.40 1.40 -6.86
N ASP A 20 12.23 2.41 -6.59
CA ASP A 20 12.33 3.04 -5.28
C ASP A 20 11.02 3.61 -4.76
N PRO A 21 10.19 4.31 -5.57
CA PRO A 21 8.90 4.78 -5.12
C PRO A 21 7.98 3.67 -4.59
N LEU A 22 8.03 2.48 -5.20
CA LEU A 22 7.23 1.35 -4.74
C LEU A 22 7.73 0.84 -3.39
N ILE A 23 9.05 0.70 -3.22
CA ILE A 23 9.68 0.27 -1.97
C ILE A 23 9.35 1.26 -0.84
N TYR A 24 9.50 2.57 -1.07
CA TYR A 24 9.21 3.60 -0.07
C TYR A 24 7.73 3.62 0.33
N MET A 25 6.80 3.45 -0.63
CA MET A 25 5.37 3.41 -0.34
C MET A 25 4.98 2.18 0.45
N ILE A 26 5.55 1.00 0.17
CA ILE A 26 5.32 -0.24 0.93
C ILE A 26 5.90 -0.09 2.34
N THR A 27 7.13 0.40 2.48
CA THR A 27 7.78 0.60 3.79
C THR A 27 6.98 1.55 4.67
N ALA A 28 6.52 2.68 4.11
CA ALA A 28 5.68 3.63 4.84
C ALA A 28 4.31 3.04 5.20
N ALA A 29 3.76 2.13 4.37
CA ALA A 29 2.52 1.44 4.68
C ALA A 29 2.69 0.45 5.84
N LEU A 30 3.77 -0.33 5.83
CA LEU A 30 4.08 -1.29 6.89
C LEU A 30 4.35 -0.60 8.23
N GLY A 31 5.10 0.50 8.24
CA GLY A 31 5.31 1.29 9.45
C GLY A 31 4.00 1.89 9.99
N PHE A 32 3.15 2.40 9.11
CA PHE A 32 1.84 2.94 9.50
C PHE A 32 0.93 1.85 10.08
N VAL A 33 0.81 0.71 9.42
CA VAL A 33 -0.06 -0.38 9.89
C VAL A 33 0.46 -1.03 11.17
N ALA A 34 1.76 -1.07 11.38
CA ALA A 34 2.33 -1.56 12.64
C ALA A 34 1.85 -0.67 13.82
N LEU A 35 1.94 0.65 13.68
CA LEU A 35 1.43 1.59 14.67
C LEU A 35 -0.08 1.46 14.87
N GLU A 36 -0.84 1.44 13.78
CA GLU A 36 -2.30 1.33 13.84
C GLU A 36 -2.74 0.01 14.49
N ASN A 37 -2.13 -1.12 14.14
CA ASN A 37 -2.42 -2.42 14.77
C ASN A 37 -2.09 -2.42 16.26
N SER A 38 -1.00 -1.78 16.66
CA SER A 38 -0.64 -1.66 18.09
C SER A 38 -1.72 -0.92 18.87
N LEU A 39 -2.28 0.15 18.33
CA LEU A 39 -3.38 0.90 18.97
C LEU A 39 -4.65 0.06 19.10
N PHE A 40 -5.00 -0.69 18.05
CA PHE A 40 -6.20 -1.56 18.08
C PHE A 40 -6.05 -2.76 19.02
N ILE A 41 -4.86 -3.28 19.21
CA ILE A 41 -4.58 -4.38 20.15
C ILE A 41 -4.55 -3.86 21.58
N ALA A 42 -4.06 -2.64 21.80
CA ALA A 42 -3.96 -2.05 23.14
C ALA A 42 -5.33 -1.90 23.83
N THR A 43 -6.38 -1.52 23.09
CA THR A 43 -7.71 -1.30 23.64
C THR A 43 -8.25 -2.54 24.40
N PRO A 44 -8.41 -3.71 23.77
CA PRO A 44 -8.88 -4.90 24.48
C PRO A 44 -7.94 -5.38 25.59
N LEU A 45 -6.62 -5.12 25.47
CA LEU A 45 -5.67 -5.45 26.53
C LEU A 45 -5.87 -4.57 27.77
N LEU A 46 -6.12 -3.28 27.60
CA LEU A 46 -6.45 -2.35 28.69
C LEU A 46 -7.77 -2.70 29.37
N ASP A 47 -8.70 -3.29 28.63
CA ASP A 47 -9.99 -3.79 29.14
C ASP A 47 -9.86 -5.21 29.81
N ASN A 48 -8.64 -5.67 30.08
CA ASN A 48 -8.33 -7.00 30.62
C ASN A 48 -8.88 -8.17 29.76
N ASN A 49 -9.10 -7.97 28.48
CA ASN A 49 -9.57 -8.98 27.53
C ASN A 49 -8.44 -9.42 26.57
N SER A 50 -7.48 -10.15 27.12
CA SER A 50 -6.32 -10.62 26.35
C SER A 50 -6.71 -11.55 25.19
N ALA A 51 -7.75 -12.37 25.35
CA ALA A 51 -8.24 -13.24 24.27
C ALA A 51 -8.71 -12.42 23.05
N MET A 52 -9.47 -11.35 23.28
CA MET A 52 -9.91 -10.43 22.23
C MET A 52 -8.71 -9.69 21.61
N GLY A 53 -7.73 -9.31 22.42
CA GLY A 53 -6.48 -8.70 21.92
C GLY A 53 -5.75 -9.57 20.93
N VAL A 54 -5.60 -10.88 21.23
CA VAL A 54 -4.97 -11.86 20.33
C VAL A 54 -5.78 -12.05 19.05
N VAL A 55 -7.11 -12.20 19.14
CA VAL A 55 -7.98 -12.35 17.95
C VAL A 55 -7.91 -11.10 17.07
N THR A 56 -8.03 -9.90 17.66
CA THR A 56 -7.93 -8.63 16.94
C THR A 56 -6.57 -8.50 16.25
N GLY A 57 -5.49 -8.83 16.96
CA GLY A 57 -4.13 -8.80 16.44
C GLY A 57 -3.96 -9.68 15.21
N ASN A 58 -4.40 -10.93 15.26
CA ASN A 58 -4.29 -11.87 14.15
C ASN A 58 -5.12 -11.42 12.93
N MET A 59 -6.37 -11.01 13.12
CA MET A 59 -7.25 -10.57 12.04
C MET A 59 -6.70 -9.30 11.37
N ARG A 60 -6.21 -8.34 12.16
CA ARG A 60 -5.64 -7.11 11.61
C ARG A 60 -4.27 -7.32 10.97
N PHE A 61 -3.45 -8.21 11.50
CA PHE A 61 -2.16 -8.53 10.91
C PHE A 61 -2.31 -9.02 9.46
N ILE A 62 -3.25 -9.92 9.20
CA ILE A 62 -3.51 -10.43 7.85
C ILE A 62 -4.28 -9.39 7.03
N GLY A 63 -5.43 -8.91 7.52
CA GLY A 63 -6.35 -8.07 6.74
C GLY A 63 -5.84 -6.66 6.53
N ALA A 64 -5.56 -5.93 7.61
CA ALA A 64 -5.16 -4.54 7.53
C ALA A 64 -3.78 -4.38 6.87
N SER A 65 -2.81 -5.25 7.18
CA SER A 65 -1.47 -5.15 6.60
C SER A 65 -1.48 -5.34 5.09
N LEU A 66 -2.23 -6.33 4.58
CA LEU A 66 -2.36 -6.55 3.15
C LEU A 66 -3.08 -5.39 2.45
N LEU A 67 -4.18 -4.89 3.03
CA LEU A 67 -4.92 -3.75 2.48
C LEU A 67 -4.05 -2.49 2.40
N HIS A 68 -3.33 -2.17 3.47
CA HIS A 68 -2.47 -0.98 3.52
C HIS A 68 -1.30 -1.09 2.55
N THR A 69 -0.68 -2.27 2.45
CA THR A 69 0.41 -2.56 1.51
C THR A 69 -0.10 -2.43 0.08
N PHE A 70 -1.20 -3.09 -0.27
CA PHE A 70 -1.76 -3.04 -1.61
C PHE A 70 -2.17 -1.61 -2.03
N SER A 71 -2.96 -0.92 -1.19
CA SER A 71 -3.40 0.45 -1.49
C SER A 71 -2.22 1.42 -1.69
N SER A 72 -1.15 1.27 -0.89
CA SER A 72 0.05 2.10 -1.04
C SER A 72 0.88 1.71 -2.26
N SER A 73 0.91 0.43 -2.61
CA SER A 73 1.59 -0.05 -3.82
C SER A 73 0.99 0.53 -5.10
N ILE A 74 -0.31 0.80 -5.16
CA ILE A 74 -0.95 1.47 -6.32
C ILE A 74 -0.25 2.82 -6.59
N ILE A 75 0.01 3.61 -5.55
CA ILE A 75 0.71 4.90 -5.69
C ILE A 75 2.18 4.67 -6.06
N GLY A 76 2.86 3.73 -5.41
CA GLY A 76 4.25 3.39 -5.70
C GLY A 76 4.46 2.93 -7.14
N ILE A 77 3.57 2.06 -7.65
CA ILE A 77 3.57 1.60 -9.05
C ILE A 77 3.41 2.78 -10.01
N ALA A 78 2.45 3.67 -9.77
CA ALA A 78 2.21 4.82 -10.63
C ALA A 78 3.42 5.76 -10.69
N LEU A 79 4.05 6.02 -9.54
CA LEU A 79 5.28 6.82 -9.46
C LEU A 79 6.46 6.14 -10.16
N GLY A 80 6.59 4.81 -10.03
CA GLY A 80 7.61 4.02 -10.72
C GLY A 80 7.42 4.01 -12.23
N LEU A 81 6.19 3.77 -12.72
CA LEU A 81 5.88 3.78 -14.15
C LEU A 81 6.06 5.17 -14.79
N SER A 82 5.94 6.24 -14.00
CA SER A 82 6.15 7.61 -14.44
C SER A 82 7.52 8.18 -14.10
N PHE A 83 8.46 7.33 -13.65
CA PHE A 83 9.76 7.76 -13.14
C PHE A 83 10.51 8.65 -14.13
N TYR A 84 10.60 8.24 -15.38
CA TYR A 84 11.23 9.03 -16.46
C TYR A 84 10.28 10.05 -17.13
N LYS A 85 8.98 10.05 -16.78
CA LYS A 85 7.96 10.93 -17.37
C LYS A 85 7.63 12.12 -16.46
N LYS A 86 8.62 12.96 -16.18
CA LYS A 86 8.51 14.05 -15.18
C LYS A 86 7.26 14.94 -15.33
N ARG A 87 6.84 15.25 -16.56
CA ARG A 87 5.64 16.08 -16.82
C ARG A 87 4.33 15.40 -16.44
N ALA A 88 4.24 14.08 -16.58
CA ALA A 88 3.05 13.30 -16.29
C ALA A 88 3.03 12.76 -14.85
N ARG A 89 4.18 12.78 -14.12
CA ARG A 89 4.34 12.15 -12.80
C ARG A 89 3.27 12.59 -11.80
N ALA A 90 2.92 13.89 -11.80
CA ALA A 90 1.89 14.43 -10.90
C ALA A 90 0.49 13.86 -11.21
N TRP A 91 0.14 13.69 -12.48
CA TRP A 91 -1.12 13.08 -12.89
C TRP A 91 -1.19 11.60 -12.54
N TYR A 92 -0.11 10.85 -12.77
CA TYR A 92 -0.01 9.45 -12.34
C TYR A 92 -0.22 9.32 -10.83
N ALA A 93 0.46 10.18 -10.04
CA ALA A 93 0.32 10.20 -8.59
C ALA A 93 -1.11 10.52 -8.15
N LEU A 94 -1.76 11.53 -8.76
CA LEU A 94 -3.12 11.94 -8.42
C LEU A 94 -4.13 10.83 -8.71
N ILE A 95 -4.09 10.25 -9.91
CA ILE A 95 -5.00 9.16 -10.30
C ILE A 95 -4.79 7.96 -9.37
N ALA A 96 -3.54 7.57 -9.11
CA ALA A 96 -3.23 6.47 -8.23
C ALA A 96 -3.66 6.73 -6.78
N PHE A 97 -3.54 7.97 -6.30
CA PHE A 97 -4.03 8.37 -4.98
C PHE A 97 -5.54 8.17 -4.88
N VAL A 98 -6.31 8.67 -5.86
CA VAL A 98 -7.77 8.48 -5.89
C VAL A 98 -8.13 7.00 -5.92
N LEU A 99 -7.48 6.20 -6.77
CA LEU A 99 -7.71 4.75 -6.85
C LEU A 99 -7.37 4.04 -5.53
N ALA A 100 -6.25 4.37 -4.91
CA ALA A 100 -5.83 3.79 -3.63
C ALA A 100 -6.81 4.11 -2.50
N VAL A 101 -7.28 5.35 -2.41
CA VAL A 101 -8.27 5.77 -1.40
C VAL A 101 -9.61 5.10 -1.67
N SER A 102 -10.08 5.09 -2.93
CA SER A 102 -11.34 4.45 -3.30
C SER A 102 -11.34 2.95 -2.97
N PHE A 103 -10.29 2.24 -3.37
CA PHE A 103 -10.16 0.81 -3.07
C PHE A 103 -10.15 0.54 -1.56
N HIS A 104 -9.35 1.31 -0.81
CA HIS A 104 -9.26 1.19 0.64
C HIS A 104 -10.62 1.43 1.32
N THR A 105 -11.34 2.47 0.89
CA THR A 105 -12.66 2.81 1.42
C THR A 105 -13.68 1.73 1.08
N ILE A 106 -13.75 1.28 -0.18
CA ILE A 106 -14.67 0.22 -0.61
C ILE A 106 -14.43 -1.06 0.17
N PHE A 107 -13.18 -1.46 0.36
CA PHE A 107 -12.83 -2.62 1.17
C PHE A 107 -13.38 -2.49 2.59
N ASN A 108 -13.08 -1.38 3.28
CA ASN A 108 -13.55 -1.15 4.66
C ASN A 108 -15.07 -1.13 4.76
N LEU A 109 -15.77 -0.48 3.83
CA LEU A 109 -17.23 -0.48 3.80
C LEU A 109 -17.77 -1.90 3.56
N THR A 110 -17.16 -2.66 2.66
CA THR A 110 -17.60 -4.02 2.36
C THR A 110 -17.52 -4.93 3.60
N ILE A 111 -16.40 -4.91 4.31
CA ILE A 111 -16.25 -5.77 5.50
C ILE A 111 -17.09 -5.28 6.69
N SER A 112 -17.37 -3.96 6.78
CA SER A 112 -18.16 -3.40 7.87
C SER A 112 -19.66 -3.64 7.70
N PHE A 113 -20.18 -3.53 6.47
CA PHE A 113 -21.63 -3.59 6.22
C PHE A 113 -22.09 -4.89 5.58
N ASN A 114 -21.20 -5.72 5.05
CA ASN A 114 -21.58 -6.95 4.35
C ASN A 114 -20.60 -8.08 4.63
N GLN A 115 -20.78 -8.72 5.78
CA GLN A 115 -19.91 -9.83 6.21
C GLN A 115 -19.90 -11.01 5.20
N ALA A 116 -21.00 -11.26 4.50
CA ALA A 116 -21.06 -12.30 3.47
C ALA A 116 -20.11 -12.04 2.28
N LYS A 117 -19.73 -10.79 2.03
CA LYS A 117 -18.79 -10.40 0.97
C LYS A 117 -17.33 -10.29 1.43
N THR A 118 -17.05 -10.55 2.70
CA THR A 118 -15.69 -10.44 3.26
C THR A 118 -14.68 -11.30 2.48
N VAL A 119 -15.03 -12.54 2.16
CA VAL A 119 -14.16 -13.45 1.37
C VAL A 119 -13.84 -12.86 -0.02
N HIS A 120 -14.82 -12.25 -0.68
CA HIS A 120 -14.60 -11.61 -1.99
C HIS A 120 -13.70 -10.38 -1.88
N ALA A 121 -13.88 -9.57 -0.81
CA ALA A 121 -13.02 -8.41 -0.56
C ALA A 121 -11.55 -8.83 -0.34
N PHE A 122 -11.31 -9.88 0.45
CA PHE A 122 -9.98 -10.45 0.61
C PHE A 122 -9.44 -11.04 -0.69
N GLY A 123 -10.27 -11.75 -1.46
CA GLY A 123 -9.89 -12.25 -2.78
C GLY A 123 -9.41 -11.14 -3.72
N ALA A 124 -10.09 -9.98 -3.72
CA ALA A 124 -9.68 -8.82 -4.51
C ALA A 124 -8.31 -8.27 -4.06
N VAL A 125 -8.04 -8.22 -2.74
CA VAL A 125 -6.72 -7.80 -2.23
C VAL A 125 -5.63 -8.77 -2.65
N TRP A 126 -5.87 -10.09 -2.56
CA TRP A 126 -4.89 -11.10 -2.99
C TRP A 126 -4.57 -11.02 -4.49
N LEU A 127 -5.59 -10.86 -5.33
CA LEU A 127 -5.39 -10.62 -6.76
C LEU A 127 -4.59 -9.33 -7.00
N GLY A 128 -4.88 -8.29 -6.21
CA GLY A 128 -4.12 -7.05 -6.24
C GLY A 128 -2.65 -7.23 -5.86
N ILE A 129 -2.34 -8.03 -4.85
CA ILE A 129 -0.94 -8.33 -4.46
C ILE A 129 -0.21 -9.09 -5.58
N ILE A 130 -0.87 -10.04 -6.25
CA ILE A 130 -0.30 -10.73 -7.42
C ILE A 130 0.02 -9.71 -8.52
N ALA A 131 -0.89 -8.77 -8.79
CA ALA A 131 -0.65 -7.69 -9.75
C ALA A 131 0.53 -6.79 -9.32
N VAL A 132 0.68 -6.47 -8.03
CA VAL A 132 1.83 -5.72 -7.51
C VAL A 132 3.14 -6.43 -7.81
N ILE A 133 3.23 -7.75 -7.61
CA ILE A 133 4.43 -8.54 -7.92
C ILE A 133 4.76 -8.46 -9.42
N PHE A 134 3.74 -8.57 -10.28
CA PHE A 134 3.92 -8.42 -11.73
C PHE A 134 4.44 -7.03 -12.09
N PHE A 135 3.85 -5.96 -11.54
CA PHE A 135 4.30 -4.59 -11.79
C PHE A 135 5.68 -4.31 -11.19
N PHE A 136 6.04 -4.91 -10.07
CA PHE A 136 7.37 -4.84 -9.49
C PHE A 136 8.43 -5.28 -10.52
N GLU A 137 8.25 -6.46 -11.13
CA GLU A 137 9.17 -6.96 -12.15
C GLU A 137 9.18 -6.08 -13.41
N LYS A 138 8.03 -5.55 -13.80
CA LYS A 138 7.93 -4.64 -14.94
C LYS A 138 8.68 -3.32 -14.68
N ILE A 139 8.50 -2.72 -13.53
CA ILE A 139 9.11 -1.43 -13.17
C ILE A 139 10.63 -1.57 -13.07
N LYS A 140 11.13 -2.65 -12.50
CA LYS A 140 12.56 -2.96 -12.39
C LYS A 140 13.29 -2.95 -13.72
N ARG A 141 12.58 -3.26 -14.82
CA ARG A 141 13.13 -3.33 -16.18
C ARG A 141 13.01 -2.02 -16.96
N LEU A 142 12.42 -0.97 -16.38
CA LEU A 142 12.29 0.32 -17.06
C LEU A 142 13.68 0.95 -17.29
N ARG A 143 13.86 1.51 -18.47
CA ARG A 143 15.05 2.26 -18.88
C ARG A 143 14.66 3.65 -19.38
N PRO A 144 15.54 4.65 -19.31
CA PRO A 144 15.30 5.94 -19.95
C PRO A 144 15.03 5.77 -21.46
N GLU A 145 14.02 6.47 -21.97
CA GLU A 145 13.80 6.53 -23.43
C GLU A 145 15.00 7.25 -24.06
N GLY A 146 15.77 6.54 -24.90
CA GLY A 146 16.90 7.14 -25.64
C GLY A 146 18.24 6.39 -25.59
N ASN A 147 18.38 5.34 -24.77
CA ASN A 147 19.59 4.50 -24.81
C ASN A 147 19.40 3.27 -25.73
N HIS A 148 19.20 3.52 -27.02
CA HIS A 148 19.51 2.53 -28.07
C HIS A 148 20.96 2.76 -28.49
N LEU A 149 21.92 2.15 -27.77
CA LEU A 149 23.25 1.85 -28.25
C LEU A 149 23.34 0.36 -28.51
#